data_493661f918bb18fde7b95d722320a351
#
_entry.id   493661f918bb18fde7b95d722320a351
#
_cell.length_a   1.000
_cell.length_b   1.000
_cell.length_c   1.000
_cell.angle_alpha   90.00
_cell.angle_beta   90.00
_cell.angle_gamma   90.00
#
_symmetry.space_group_name_H-M   'P 1'
#
loop_
_entity.id
_entity.type
_entity.pdbx_description
1 polymer ?
#
loop_
_entity_poly.entity_id
_entity_poly.type
_entity_poly.pdbx_seq_one_letter_code
_entity_poly.pdbx_strand_id
1 'polypeptide(L)'
;MQAEGRAPLTNRVRYFFVASATIVFALDLVTKNWAVSSLQFREPIRVLGDFLKITYSTNKGAAFNIAENSTIVLSIVKLIVAAYLIYYIRKVSSVWWSLALGLLLGGVLGNLWDRITRAPGRWAGEVIDWIQLPHWPIFNIADSSIVISALLITILAMRNISPRAGKGAQ
;
A
#
# COMPACT_ATOMS: atom_id res chain seq x y z
N MET A 1 -27.28 37.25 -9.33
CA MET A 1 -26.19 36.38 -9.85
C MET A 1 -25.85 35.42 -8.74
N GLN A 2 -26.33 34.18 -8.86
CA GLN A 2 -26.14 33.12 -7.85
C GLN A 2 -24.72 32.58 -7.98
N ALA A 3 -24.00 32.59 -6.88
CA ALA A 3 -22.72 31.86 -6.74
C ALA A 3 -23.04 30.38 -6.78
N GLU A 4 -22.80 29.73 -7.92
CA GLU A 4 -22.90 28.28 -8.06
C GLU A 4 -21.93 27.63 -7.10
N GLY A 5 -22.50 26.88 -6.19
CA GLY A 5 -21.82 26.13 -5.14
C GLY A 5 -20.86 25.09 -5.67
N ARG A 6 -19.57 25.41 -5.66
CA ARG A 6 -18.49 24.43 -5.77
C ARG A 6 -18.23 23.77 -4.42
N ALA A 7 -19.14 22.96 -3.98
CA ALA A 7 -18.88 21.96 -2.96
C ALA A 7 -19.81 20.78 -3.27
N PRO A 8 -19.31 19.66 -3.64
CA PRO A 8 -18.89 18.59 -2.76
C PRO A 8 -17.83 17.61 -3.35
N LEU A 9 -16.97 18.02 -4.28
CA LEU A 9 -15.87 17.16 -4.76
C LEU A 9 -14.94 16.73 -3.62
N THR A 10 -14.80 17.55 -2.59
CA THR A 10 -13.91 17.31 -1.46
C THR A 10 -14.30 16.09 -0.63
N ASN A 11 -15.59 15.86 -0.38
CA ASN A 11 -16.04 14.71 0.42
C ASN A 11 -15.93 13.41 -0.37
N ARG A 12 -16.25 13.43 -1.66
CA ARG A 12 -16.12 12.25 -2.53
C ARG A 12 -14.66 11.81 -2.68
N VAL A 13 -13.75 12.76 -2.90
CA VAL A 13 -12.31 12.50 -3.00
C VAL A 13 -11.79 11.89 -1.69
N ARG A 14 -12.12 12.47 -0.55
CA ARG A 14 -11.72 11.93 0.76
C ARG A 14 -12.31 10.54 1.02
N TYR A 15 -13.56 10.32 0.64
CA TYR A 15 -14.20 9.01 0.76
C TYR A 15 -13.43 7.93 0.00
N PHE A 16 -13.11 8.13 -1.28
CA PHE A 16 -12.37 7.14 -2.07
C PHE A 16 -10.95 6.92 -1.53
N PHE A 17 -10.29 7.95 -1.04
CA PHE A 17 -8.98 7.84 -0.41
C PHE A 17 -9.03 6.96 0.86
N VAL A 18 -9.92 7.29 1.77
CA VAL A 18 -10.05 6.56 3.03
C VAL A 18 -10.56 5.14 2.78
N ALA A 19 -11.58 4.97 1.93
CA ALA A 19 -12.14 3.66 1.64
C ALA A 19 -11.11 2.72 1.02
N SER A 20 -10.37 3.15 -0.02
CA SER A 20 -9.34 2.31 -0.64
C SER A 20 -8.19 1.99 0.32
N ALA A 21 -7.74 2.97 1.11
CA ALA A 21 -6.71 2.74 2.12
C ALA A 21 -7.16 1.72 3.20
N THR A 22 -8.38 1.88 3.69
CA THR A 22 -8.94 0.98 4.72
C THR A 22 -9.15 -0.43 4.18
N ILE A 23 -9.67 -0.58 2.95
CA ILE A 23 -9.90 -1.89 2.32
C ILE A 23 -8.56 -2.62 2.15
N VAL A 24 -7.55 -1.96 1.58
CA VAL A 24 -6.22 -2.57 1.39
C VAL A 24 -5.60 -2.94 2.73
N PHE A 25 -5.58 -2.03 3.69
CA PHE A 25 -5.03 -2.29 5.02
C PHE A 25 -5.72 -3.48 5.70
N ALA A 26 -7.06 -3.53 5.68
CA ALA A 26 -7.82 -4.62 6.27
C ALA A 26 -7.56 -5.96 5.58
N LEU A 27 -7.56 -5.98 4.24
CA LEU A 27 -7.27 -7.19 3.46
C LEU A 27 -5.85 -7.69 3.73
N ASP A 28 -4.85 -6.80 3.75
CA ASP A 28 -3.47 -7.15 4.03
C ASP A 28 -3.33 -7.75 5.43
N LEU A 29 -3.92 -7.11 6.45
CA LEU A 29 -3.88 -7.58 7.83
C LEU A 29 -4.56 -8.95 7.99
N VAL A 30 -5.75 -9.13 7.41
CA VAL A 30 -6.50 -10.39 7.49
C VAL A 30 -5.74 -11.51 6.79
N THR A 31 -5.24 -11.27 5.58
CA THR A 31 -4.53 -12.30 4.81
C THR A 31 -3.18 -12.66 5.41
N LYS A 32 -2.46 -11.71 6.00
CA LYS A 32 -1.21 -11.98 6.73
C LYS A 32 -1.46 -12.79 7.99
N ASN A 33 -2.49 -12.46 8.77
CA ASN A 33 -2.83 -13.25 9.97
C ASN A 33 -3.28 -14.68 9.60
N TRP A 34 -4.05 -14.81 8.52
CA TRP A 34 -4.37 -16.12 7.97
C TRP A 34 -3.11 -16.88 7.53
N ALA A 35 -2.17 -16.24 6.83
CA ALA A 35 -0.92 -16.87 6.42
C ALA A 35 -0.10 -17.36 7.61
N VAL A 36 0.00 -16.56 8.67
CA VAL A 36 0.66 -16.97 9.91
C VAL A 36 0.00 -18.20 10.51
N SER A 37 -1.32 -18.22 10.65
CA SER A 37 -2.04 -19.31 11.32
C SER A 37 -2.15 -20.58 10.47
N SER A 38 -2.13 -20.47 9.14
CA SER A 38 -2.46 -21.58 8.24
C SER A 38 -1.28 -22.11 7.44
N LEU A 39 -0.24 -21.29 7.22
CA LEU A 39 0.87 -21.63 6.32
C LEU A 39 2.22 -21.75 7.05
N GLN A 40 2.34 -21.19 8.26
CA GLN A 40 3.57 -21.28 9.02
C GLN A 40 3.89 -22.75 9.31
N PHE A 41 5.13 -23.15 9.05
CA PHE A 41 5.61 -24.54 9.18
C PHE A 41 4.98 -25.56 8.21
N ARG A 42 4.37 -25.12 7.11
CA ARG A 42 3.82 -25.99 6.08
C ARG A 42 4.55 -25.82 4.76
N GLU A 43 4.49 -26.87 3.95
CA GLU A 43 4.97 -26.82 2.58
C GLU A 43 4.10 -25.85 1.74
N PRO A 44 4.70 -25.20 0.73
CA PRO A 44 3.96 -24.29 -0.15
C PRO A 44 2.78 -24.99 -0.84
N ILE A 45 1.62 -24.37 -0.82
CA ILE A 45 0.41 -24.86 -1.48
C ILE A 45 0.44 -24.39 -2.95
N ARG A 46 0.39 -25.33 -3.89
CA ARG A 46 0.32 -25.05 -5.32
C ARG A 46 -1.11 -24.73 -5.72
N VAL A 47 -1.40 -23.48 -6.09
CA VAL A 47 -2.75 -23.02 -6.50
C VAL A 47 -2.91 -23.16 -8.01
N LEU A 48 -1.91 -22.72 -8.80
CA LEU A 48 -1.87 -22.86 -10.25
C LEU A 48 -0.55 -23.54 -10.66
N GLY A 49 -0.42 -24.83 -10.33
CA GLY A 49 0.79 -25.58 -10.55
C GLY A 49 2.02 -24.90 -9.92
N ASP A 50 3.09 -24.73 -10.71
CA ASP A 50 4.28 -24.03 -10.23
C ASP A 50 4.24 -22.52 -10.47
N PHE A 51 3.21 -22.00 -11.15
CA PHE A 51 3.09 -20.59 -11.47
C PHE A 51 2.64 -19.75 -10.26
N LEU A 52 1.66 -20.23 -9.49
CA LEU A 52 1.19 -19.51 -8.28
C LEU A 52 1.20 -20.47 -7.11
N LYS A 53 2.00 -20.14 -6.12
CA LYS A 53 2.04 -20.84 -4.84
C LYS A 53 1.67 -19.90 -3.71
N ILE A 54 1.13 -20.47 -2.66
CA ILE A 54 0.85 -19.80 -1.40
C ILE A 54 1.79 -20.40 -0.36
N THR A 55 2.56 -19.56 0.28
CA THR A 55 3.59 -19.97 1.24
C THR A 55 3.67 -18.98 2.41
N TYR A 56 4.46 -19.30 3.42
CA TYR A 56 4.78 -18.37 4.50
C TYR A 56 6.24 -17.95 4.40
N SER A 57 6.46 -16.66 4.39
CA SER A 57 7.80 -16.08 4.46
C SER A 57 7.80 -14.82 5.30
N THR A 58 8.94 -14.52 5.91
CA THR A 58 9.15 -13.27 6.64
C THR A 58 10.24 -12.45 5.95
N ASN A 59 10.02 -11.14 5.88
CA ASN A 59 10.91 -10.22 5.20
C ASN A 59 11.42 -9.15 6.18
N LYS A 60 12.73 -9.21 6.45
CA LYS A 60 13.44 -8.22 7.27
C LYS A 60 13.77 -6.92 6.52
N GLY A 61 13.39 -6.81 5.26
CA GLY A 61 13.85 -5.75 4.38
C GLY A 61 15.11 -6.15 3.59
N ALA A 62 15.31 -7.44 3.40
CA ALA A 62 16.51 -8.10 2.88
C ALA A 62 16.86 -7.78 1.41
N ALA A 63 16.03 -7.02 0.68
CA ALA A 63 16.37 -6.62 -0.69
C ALA A 63 17.74 -5.91 -0.81
N PHE A 64 18.33 -5.48 0.31
CA PHE A 64 19.58 -4.73 0.32
C PHE A 64 20.70 -5.31 1.20
N ASN A 65 20.49 -6.48 1.84
CA ASN A 65 21.53 -7.14 2.68
C ASN A 65 22.28 -6.20 3.64
N ILE A 66 21.66 -5.08 4.02
CA ILE A 66 22.22 -4.02 4.83
C ILE A 66 21.69 -4.20 6.26
N ALA A 67 22.56 -4.18 7.23
CA ALA A 67 22.45 -4.35 8.67
C ALA A 67 21.07 -4.08 9.32
N GLU A 68 20.83 -4.64 10.53
CA GLU A 68 19.59 -4.53 11.33
C GLU A 68 19.00 -3.11 11.46
N ASN A 69 19.83 -2.09 11.38
CA ASN A 69 19.43 -0.67 11.38
C ASN A 69 18.62 -0.26 10.13
N SER A 70 18.72 -0.99 9.01
CA SER A 70 18.02 -0.64 7.77
C SER A 70 16.51 -0.85 7.87
N THR A 71 16.05 -1.80 8.67
CA THR A 71 14.62 -2.08 8.88
C THR A 71 13.91 -0.91 9.56
N ILE A 72 14.56 -0.30 10.56
CA ILE A 72 14.03 0.90 11.25
C ILE A 72 13.99 2.08 10.30
N VAL A 73 15.04 2.28 9.50
CA VAL A 73 15.07 3.36 8.48
C VAL A 73 13.93 3.18 7.48
N LEU A 74 13.70 1.96 6.98
CA LEU A 74 12.57 1.65 6.09
C LEU A 74 11.22 1.95 6.74
N SER A 75 11.08 1.66 8.04
CA SER A 75 9.86 1.96 8.80
C SER A 75 9.63 3.45 8.95
N ILE A 76 10.68 4.22 9.23
CA ILE A 76 10.63 5.69 9.29
C ILE A 76 10.26 6.28 7.92
N VAL A 77 10.87 5.81 6.84
CA VAL A 77 10.52 6.25 5.48
C VAL A 77 9.04 5.98 5.19
N LYS A 78 8.53 4.79 5.51
CA LYS A 78 7.10 4.45 5.34
C LYS A 78 6.20 5.37 6.16
N LEU A 79 6.59 5.70 7.39
CA LEU A 79 5.84 6.66 8.21
C LEU A 79 5.80 8.05 7.58
N ILE A 80 6.94 8.54 7.08
CA ILE A 80 7.02 9.84 6.41
C ILE A 80 6.15 9.85 5.15
N VAL A 81 6.19 8.77 4.35
CA VAL A 81 5.33 8.63 3.16
C VAL A 81 3.86 8.64 3.55
N ALA A 82 3.45 7.88 4.57
CA ALA A 82 2.06 7.87 5.04
C ALA A 82 1.61 9.27 5.50
N ALA A 83 2.41 9.97 6.30
CA ALA A 83 2.12 11.32 6.74
C ALA A 83 2.00 12.30 5.56
N TYR A 84 2.90 12.19 4.58
CA TYR A 84 2.86 13.01 3.37
C TYR A 84 1.59 12.75 2.56
N LEU A 85 1.18 11.50 2.36
CA LEU A 85 -0.05 11.15 1.62
C LEU A 85 -1.30 11.71 2.30
N ILE A 86 -1.39 11.61 3.64
CA ILE A 86 -2.48 12.18 4.43
C ILE A 86 -2.51 13.72 4.33
N TYR A 87 -1.35 14.35 4.27
CA TYR A 87 -1.28 15.80 4.03
C TYR A 87 -1.66 16.14 2.59
N TYR A 88 -1.12 15.42 1.62
CA TYR A 88 -1.26 15.73 0.19
C TYR A 88 -2.69 15.56 -0.34
N ILE A 89 -3.47 14.62 0.22
CA ILE A 89 -4.86 14.39 -0.20
C ILE A 89 -5.74 15.65 -0.08
N ARG A 90 -5.39 16.57 0.80
CA ARG A 90 -6.10 17.85 0.98
C ARG A 90 -6.02 18.74 -0.27
N LYS A 91 -5.05 18.50 -1.14
CA LYS A 91 -4.79 19.25 -2.38
C LYS A 91 -5.31 18.54 -3.63
N VAL A 92 -5.85 17.33 -3.47
CA VAL A 92 -6.33 16.48 -4.57
C VAL A 92 -7.81 16.75 -4.81
N SER A 93 -8.18 16.86 -6.08
CA SER A 93 -9.57 17.03 -6.53
C SER A 93 -10.04 15.92 -7.47
N SER A 94 -9.12 15.09 -7.96
CA SER A 94 -9.41 13.95 -8.83
C SER A 94 -9.71 12.69 -8.03
N VAL A 95 -10.84 12.03 -8.30
CA VAL A 95 -11.21 10.76 -7.68
C VAL A 95 -10.23 9.66 -8.05
N TRP A 96 -9.71 9.65 -9.28
CA TRP A 96 -8.74 8.64 -9.72
C TRP A 96 -7.40 8.76 -8.98
N TRP A 97 -6.92 9.98 -8.79
CA TRP A 97 -5.74 10.23 -7.96
C TRP A 97 -5.99 9.86 -6.50
N SER A 98 -7.17 10.16 -5.99
CA SER A 98 -7.58 9.80 -4.64
C SER A 98 -7.56 8.28 -4.43
N LEU A 99 -8.10 7.51 -5.38
CA LEU A 99 -8.07 6.05 -5.36
C LEU A 99 -6.62 5.53 -5.36
N ALA A 100 -5.79 6.01 -6.30
CA ALA A 100 -4.39 5.59 -6.40
C ALA A 100 -3.60 5.88 -5.11
N LEU A 101 -3.73 7.10 -4.58
CA LEU A 101 -3.05 7.50 -3.34
C LEU A 101 -3.57 6.73 -2.11
N GLY A 102 -4.85 6.38 -2.08
CA GLY A 102 -5.43 5.55 -1.04
C GLY A 102 -4.92 4.11 -1.07
N LEU A 103 -4.81 3.50 -2.27
CA LEU A 103 -4.16 2.19 -2.45
C LEU A 103 -2.71 2.22 -1.94
N LEU A 104 -1.96 3.28 -2.28
CA LEU A 104 -0.60 3.47 -1.80
C LEU A 104 -0.54 3.58 -0.28
N LEU A 105 -1.41 4.39 0.31
CA LEU A 105 -1.46 4.55 1.76
C LEU A 105 -1.79 3.24 2.46
N GLY A 106 -2.79 2.50 1.98
CA GLY A 106 -3.18 1.20 2.56
C GLY A 106 -2.04 0.20 2.56
N GLY A 107 -1.30 0.08 1.45
CA GLY A 107 -0.13 -0.78 1.35
C GLY A 107 1.03 -0.34 2.24
N VAL A 108 1.31 0.96 2.29
CA VAL A 108 2.32 1.52 3.19
C VAL A 108 1.99 1.23 4.65
N LEU A 109 0.73 1.44 5.06
CA LEU A 109 0.27 1.18 6.42
C LEU A 109 0.26 -0.31 6.77
N GLY A 110 -0.13 -1.20 5.84
CA GLY A 110 -0.12 -2.65 6.05
C GLY A 110 1.28 -3.17 6.39
N ASN A 111 2.27 -2.81 5.58
CA ASN A 111 3.65 -3.19 5.86
C ASN A 111 4.25 -2.47 7.08
N LEU A 112 3.84 -1.23 7.35
CA LEU A 112 4.28 -0.50 8.55
C LEU A 112 3.71 -1.13 9.83
N TRP A 113 2.47 -1.61 9.77
CA TRP A 113 1.83 -2.32 10.89
C TRP A 113 2.65 -3.53 11.31
N ASP A 114 3.08 -4.37 10.38
CA ASP A 114 3.94 -5.51 10.69
C ASP A 114 5.26 -5.08 11.33
N ARG A 115 5.89 -4.02 10.84
CA ARG A 115 7.13 -3.47 11.40
C ARG A 115 7.00 -3.01 12.85
N ILE A 116 5.82 -2.54 13.23
CA ILE A 116 5.57 -2.06 14.60
C ILE A 116 5.16 -3.21 15.52
N THR A 117 4.33 -4.14 15.05
CA THR A 117 3.62 -5.09 15.92
C THR A 117 4.21 -6.49 15.94
N ARG A 118 4.89 -6.94 14.87
CA ARG A 118 5.48 -8.29 14.82
C ARG A 118 6.88 -8.32 15.42
N ALA A 119 7.34 -9.50 15.79
CA ALA A 119 8.67 -9.68 16.36
C ALA A 119 9.77 -9.19 15.39
N PRO A 120 10.86 -8.62 15.91
CA PRO A 120 11.13 -8.26 17.29
C PRO A 120 10.39 -7.00 17.79
N GLY A 121 9.52 -6.38 16.96
CA GLY A 121 8.80 -5.15 17.26
C GLY A 121 9.66 -3.89 17.18
N ARG A 122 9.21 -2.79 17.81
CA ARG A 122 9.96 -1.53 17.90
C ARG A 122 10.43 -0.98 16.55
N TRP A 123 9.57 -1.04 15.51
CA TRP A 123 9.85 -0.59 14.14
C TRP A 123 10.78 -1.52 13.33
N ALA A 124 11.26 -2.63 13.93
CA ALA A 124 12.13 -3.61 13.30
C ALA A 124 11.43 -4.96 13.03
N GLY A 125 10.10 -5.05 13.21
CA GLY A 125 9.33 -6.27 12.98
C GLY A 125 9.44 -6.79 11.55
N GLU A 126 9.23 -8.09 11.37
CA GLU A 126 9.28 -8.75 10.06
C GLU A 126 7.94 -8.60 9.34
N VAL A 127 7.97 -8.29 8.05
CA VAL A 127 6.79 -8.26 7.20
C VAL A 127 6.45 -9.68 6.76
N ILE A 128 5.17 -10.06 6.81
CA ILE A 128 4.69 -11.35 6.34
C ILE A 128 4.41 -11.28 4.85
N ASP A 129 5.08 -12.15 4.08
CA ASP A 129 4.89 -12.34 2.66
C ASP A 129 4.37 -13.76 2.40
N TRP A 130 3.41 -13.92 1.47
CA TRP A 130 2.74 -15.21 1.31
C TRP A 130 2.34 -15.56 -0.13
N ILE A 131 2.48 -14.65 -1.09
CA ILE A 131 2.21 -14.89 -2.52
C ILE A 131 3.53 -15.14 -3.22
N GLN A 132 3.67 -16.30 -3.86
CA GLN A 132 4.89 -16.69 -4.56
C GLN A 132 4.62 -16.89 -6.04
N LEU A 133 5.36 -16.16 -6.87
CA LEU A 133 5.44 -16.33 -8.32
C LEU A 133 6.83 -16.81 -8.73
N PRO A 134 6.99 -17.49 -9.90
CA PRO A 134 8.29 -17.91 -10.41
C PRO A 134 9.22 -16.71 -10.62
N HIS A 135 10.45 -16.83 -10.17
CA HIS A 135 11.50 -15.81 -10.37
C HIS A 135 11.16 -14.42 -9.79
N TRP A 136 10.17 -14.33 -8.88
CA TRP A 136 9.76 -13.12 -8.22
C TRP A 136 9.89 -13.27 -6.69
N PRO A 137 10.32 -12.23 -5.96
CA PRO A 137 10.29 -12.27 -4.51
C PRO A 137 8.90 -12.59 -3.98
N ILE A 138 8.80 -13.32 -2.88
CA ILE A 138 7.52 -13.55 -2.22
C ILE A 138 7.00 -12.19 -1.73
N PHE A 139 5.71 -11.92 -1.88
CA PHE A 139 5.09 -10.64 -1.60
C PHE A 139 3.70 -10.81 -0.95
N ASN A 140 3.04 -9.71 -0.64
CA ASN A 140 1.75 -9.65 0.04
C ASN A 140 0.77 -8.69 -0.65
N ILE A 141 -0.42 -8.50 -0.05
CA ILE A 141 -1.46 -7.59 -0.58
C ILE A 141 -1.00 -6.13 -0.51
N ALA A 142 -0.26 -5.73 0.54
CA ALA A 142 0.26 -4.37 0.65
C ALA A 142 1.23 -4.04 -0.49
N ASP A 143 2.15 -4.95 -0.82
CA ASP A 143 3.10 -4.77 -1.93
C ASP A 143 2.37 -4.70 -3.27
N SER A 144 1.40 -5.60 -3.49
CA SER A 144 0.54 -5.58 -4.68
C SER A 144 -0.16 -4.23 -4.85
N SER A 145 -0.71 -3.69 -3.77
CA SER A 145 -1.41 -2.39 -3.80
C SER A 145 -0.47 -1.23 -4.08
N ILE A 146 0.76 -1.25 -3.56
CA ILE A 146 1.79 -0.25 -3.86
C ILE A 146 2.14 -0.28 -5.35
N VAL A 147 2.36 -1.47 -5.93
CA VAL A 147 2.65 -1.62 -7.36
C VAL A 147 1.48 -1.15 -8.23
N ILE A 148 0.25 -1.57 -7.91
CA ILE A 148 -0.96 -1.14 -8.63
C ILE A 148 -1.12 0.38 -8.54
N SER A 149 -0.89 0.97 -7.36
CA SER A 149 -0.92 2.41 -7.18
C SER A 149 0.10 3.12 -8.06
N ALA A 150 1.34 2.64 -8.09
CA ALA A 150 2.40 3.22 -8.92
C ALA A 150 2.03 3.18 -10.41
N LEU A 151 1.48 2.07 -10.89
CA LEU A 151 0.99 1.94 -12.27
C LEU A 151 -0.16 2.91 -12.55
N LEU A 152 -1.15 3.04 -11.66
CA LEU A 152 -2.25 3.99 -11.81
C LEU A 152 -1.75 5.43 -11.85
N ILE A 153 -0.85 5.82 -10.95
CA ILE A 153 -0.24 7.15 -10.92
C ILE A 153 0.48 7.43 -12.24
N THR A 154 1.24 6.46 -12.75
CA THR A 154 1.95 6.58 -14.02
C THR A 154 0.96 6.77 -15.18
N ILE A 155 -0.10 5.96 -15.26
CA ILE A 155 -1.13 6.08 -16.31
C ILE A 155 -1.83 7.45 -16.23
N LEU A 156 -2.20 7.91 -15.04
CA LEU A 156 -2.84 9.21 -14.86
C LEU A 156 -1.92 10.36 -15.30
N ALA A 157 -0.63 10.27 -14.96
CA ALA A 157 0.37 11.25 -15.38
C ALA A 157 0.57 11.24 -16.90
N MET A 158 0.68 10.09 -17.54
CA MET A 158 0.81 9.95 -18.99
C MET A 158 -0.42 10.47 -19.75
N ARG A 159 -1.61 10.37 -19.14
CA ARG A 159 -2.85 10.92 -19.68
C ARG A 159 -3.07 12.39 -19.35
N ASN A 160 -2.09 13.07 -18.75
CA ASN A 160 -2.17 14.46 -18.31
C ASN A 160 -3.39 14.76 -17.39
N ILE A 161 -3.84 13.75 -16.64
CA ILE A 161 -4.89 13.93 -15.65
C ILE A 161 -4.27 14.56 -14.41
N SER A 162 -4.58 15.83 -14.14
CA SER A 162 -4.03 16.54 -12.99
C SER A 162 -4.61 16.00 -11.66
N PRO A 163 -3.80 15.87 -10.61
CA PRO A 163 -4.32 15.59 -9.26
C PRO A 163 -5.14 16.74 -8.68
N ARG A 164 -4.88 17.97 -9.16
CA ARG A 164 -5.55 19.20 -8.69
C ARG A 164 -6.47 19.74 -9.77
N ALA A 165 -7.53 20.43 -9.36
CA ALA A 165 -8.32 21.23 -10.29
C ALA A 165 -7.39 22.28 -10.93
N GLY A 166 -7.35 22.32 -12.26
CA GLY A 166 -6.53 23.28 -12.98
C GLY A 166 -6.89 24.71 -12.56
N LYS A 167 -5.89 25.52 -12.28
CA LYS A 167 -6.01 26.97 -12.31
C LYS A 167 -6.09 27.36 -13.80
N GLY A 168 -7.28 27.32 -14.38
CA GLY A 168 -7.37 27.75 -15.78
C GLY A 168 -8.47 27.04 -16.56
N ALA A 169 -9.69 27.41 -16.27
CA ALA A 169 -10.75 27.58 -17.26
C ALA A 169 -11.47 28.88 -16.82
N GLN A 170 -10.80 29.99 -17.04
CA GLN A 170 -11.45 31.28 -17.16
C GLN A 170 -11.75 31.48 -18.62
#